data_1083519507e29a104d186705d04b3da5
#
_entry.id   1083519507e29a104d186705d04b3da5
#
_cell.length_a   1.000
_cell.length_b   1.000
_cell.length_c   1.000
_cell.angle_alpha   90.00
_cell.angle_beta   90.00
_cell.angle_gamma   90.00
#
_symmetry.space_group_name_H-M   'P 1'
#
loop_
_entity.id
_entity.type
_entity.pdbx_description
1 polymer ?
#
loop_
_entity_poly.entity_id
_entity_poly.type
_entity_poly.pdbx_seq_one_letter_code
_entity_poly.pdbx_strand_id
1 'polypeptide(L)' 'MRERGVVKWFNAAKGYGFIQRSSGEDVFVHHTAIQMNGYRSLDNGTEVEFEVNQGPKGLQAENVSRV' A
#
# COMPACT_ATOMS: atom_id res chain seq x y z
N MET A 1 -3.13 11.18 8.77
CA MET A 1 -1.69 11.46 8.66
C MET A 1 -1.06 10.50 7.68
N ARG A 2 -0.26 11.02 6.76
CA ARG A 2 0.38 10.15 5.76
C ARG A 2 1.67 9.59 6.30
N GLU A 3 1.95 8.36 5.93
CA GLU A 3 3.19 7.67 6.28
C GLU A 3 3.91 7.26 5.01
N ARG A 4 5.18 6.93 5.15
CA ARG A 4 5.95 6.36 4.06
C ARG A 4 6.29 4.92 4.39
N GLY A 5 6.35 4.10 3.36
CA GLY A 5 6.74 2.72 3.49
C GLY A 5 7.23 2.18 2.17
N VAL A 6 7.56 0.90 2.19
CA VAL A 6 8.08 0.21 1.02
C VAL A 6 7.17 -0.96 0.69
N VAL A 7 6.84 -1.12 -0.57
CA VAL A 7 6.00 -2.24 -1.00
C VAL A 7 6.76 -3.54 -0.77
N LYS A 8 6.20 -4.40 0.06
CA LYS A 8 6.79 -5.69 0.35
C LYS A 8 6.52 -6.65 -0.81
N TRP A 9 5.27 -6.70 -1.23
CA TRP A 9 4.87 -7.41 -2.43
C TRP A 9 3.48 -6.94 -2.84
N PHE A 10 3.17 -7.10 -4.10
CA PHE A 10 1.85 -6.76 -4.59
C PHE A 10 1.48 -7.72 -5.71
N ASN A 11 0.27 -8.29 -5.64
CA ASN A 11 -0.22 -9.21 -6.65
C ASN A 11 -1.30 -8.50 -7.48
N ALA A 12 -0.93 -8.03 -8.66
CA ALA A 12 -1.85 -7.30 -9.52
C ALA A 12 -3.01 -8.17 -9.99
N ALA A 13 -2.79 -9.47 -10.15
CA ALA A 13 -3.84 -10.38 -10.57
C ALA A 13 -4.92 -10.54 -9.50
N LYS A 14 -4.52 -10.55 -8.25
CA LYS A 14 -5.46 -10.64 -7.13
C LYS A 14 -5.94 -9.29 -6.66
N GLY A 15 -5.21 -8.23 -7.00
CA GLY A 15 -5.58 -6.87 -6.67
C GLY A 15 -5.24 -6.42 -5.25
N TYR A 16 -4.24 -7.04 -4.61
CA TYR A 16 -3.86 -6.63 -3.26
C TYR A 16 -2.40 -6.96 -2.99
N GLY A 17 -1.89 -6.41 -1.90
CA GLY A 17 -0.54 -6.67 -1.46
C GLY A 17 -0.31 -6.12 -0.07
N PHE A 18 0.96 -6.01 0.30
CA PHE A 18 1.36 -5.48 1.59
C PHE A 18 2.46 -4.45 1.44
N ILE A 19 2.38 -3.43 2.30
CA ILE A 19 3.38 -2.38 2.39
C ILE A 19 4.00 -2.48 3.77
N GLN A 20 5.34 -2.46 3.82
CA GLN A 20 6.05 -2.45 5.09
C GLN A 20 6.21 -1.00 5.55
N ARG A 21 5.69 -0.69 6.72
CA ARG A 21 5.81 0.63 7.32
C ARG A 21 7.24 0.85 7.80
N SER A 22 7.62 2.10 7.96
CA SER A 22 8.94 2.42 8.52
C SER A 22 9.14 1.85 9.92
N SER A 23 8.06 1.62 10.65
CA SER A 23 8.12 0.98 11.97
C SER A 23 8.35 -0.53 11.90
N GLY A 24 8.27 -1.12 10.70
CA GLY A 24 8.47 -2.55 10.52
C GLY A 24 7.18 -3.36 10.41
N GLU A 25 6.04 -2.74 10.66
CA GLU A 25 4.76 -3.44 10.54
C GLU A 25 4.28 -3.46 9.10
N ASP A 26 3.59 -4.52 8.72
CA ASP A 26 2.99 -4.63 7.40
C ASP A 26 1.56 -4.13 7.43
N VAL A 27 1.15 -3.43 6.38
CA VAL A 27 -0.24 -3.01 6.22
C VAL A 27 -0.77 -3.55 4.90
N PHE A 28 -2.04 -3.91 4.92
CA PHE A 28 -2.72 -4.42 3.73
C PHE A 28 -3.02 -3.26 2.78
N VAL A 29 -2.84 -3.48 1.49
CA VAL A 29 -3.20 -2.50 0.46
C VAL A 29 -4.00 -3.20 -0.62
N HIS A 30 -5.14 -2.61 -0.98
CA HIS A 30 -5.98 -3.10 -2.07
C HIS A 30 -5.78 -2.19 -3.29
N HIS A 31 -5.98 -2.74 -4.49
CA HIS A 31 -5.74 -1.95 -5.70
C HIS A 31 -6.60 -0.69 -5.77
N THR A 32 -7.78 -0.71 -5.15
CA THR A 32 -8.64 0.48 -5.12
C THR A 32 -8.07 1.60 -4.25
N ALA A 33 -7.12 1.29 -3.38
CA ALA A 33 -6.47 2.27 -2.53
C ALA A 33 -5.30 2.96 -3.21
N ILE A 34 -4.87 2.46 -4.36
CA ILE A 34 -3.73 3.01 -5.08
C ILE A 34 -4.19 4.15 -5.96
N GLN A 35 -3.63 5.34 -5.73
CA GLN A 35 -3.98 6.52 -6.50
C GLN A 35 -2.89 6.84 -7.50
N MET A 36 -2.92 6.14 -8.61
CA MET A 36 -1.99 6.36 -9.70
C MET A 36 -2.76 6.41 -11.01
N ASN A 37 -2.29 7.24 -11.92
CA ASN A 37 -2.93 7.40 -13.22
C ASN A 37 -2.82 6.12 -14.03
N GLY A 38 -3.95 5.50 -14.28
CA GLY A 38 -4.08 4.41 -15.23
C GLY A 38 -3.55 3.06 -14.81
N TYR A 39 -2.58 2.98 -13.93
CA TYR A 39 -1.93 1.72 -13.61
C TYR A 39 -1.93 1.50 -12.11
N ARG A 40 -2.65 0.48 -11.66
CA ARG A 40 -2.83 0.21 -10.24
C ARG A 40 -2.04 -1.01 -9.79
N SER A 41 -0.74 -0.96 -10.00
CA SER A 41 0.13 -2.00 -9.50
C SER A 41 1.38 -1.38 -8.90
N LEU A 42 1.98 -2.11 -7.98
CA LEU A 42 3.18 -1.65 -7.29
C LEU A 42 4.24 -2.73 -7.42
N ASP A 43 5.47 -2.28 -7.69
CA ASP A 43 6.60 -3.19 -7.72
C ASP A 43 7.17 -3.39 -6.33
N ASN A 44 7.73 -4.58 -6.08
CA ASN A 44 8.39 -4.85 -4.81
C ASN A 44 9.52 -3.85 -4.61
N GLY A 45 9.59 -3.30 -3.40
CA GLY A 45 10.61 -2.33 -3.07
C GLY A 45 10.32 -0.89 -3.46
N THR A 46 9.13 -0.63 -4.04
CA THR A 46 8.74 0.73 -4.38
C THR A 46 8.41 1.52 -3.12
N GLU A 47 8.96 2.73 -3.02
CA GLU A 47 8.66 3.60 -1.90
C GLU A 47 7.36 4.35 -2.17
N VAL A 48 6.48 4.35 -1.19
CA VAL A 48 5.14 4.93 -1.34
C VAL A 48 4.77 5.73 -0.11
N GLU A 49 3.81 6.64 -0.30
CA GLU A 49 3.14 7.35 0.79
C GLU A 49 1.70 6.87 0.88
N PHE A 50 1.20 6.77 2.08
CA PHE A 50 -0.16 6.27 2.28
C PHE A 50 -0.70 6.72 3.62
N GLU A 51 -2.02 6.58 3.78
CA GLU A 51 -2.69 6.77 5.05
C GLU A 51 -3.05 5.40 5.62
N VAL A 52 -2.96 5.26 6.94
CA VAL A 52 -3.27 4.01 7.61
C VAL A 52 -4.61 4.12 8.30
N ASN A 53 -5.51 3.20 7.97
CA ASN A 53 -6.82 3.11 8.61
C ASN A 53 -7.04 1.69 9.08
N GLN A 54 -7.83 1.55 10.14
CA GLN A 54 -8.17 0.24 10.64
C GLN A 54 -9.37 -0.30 9.86
N GLY A 55 -9.19 -1.46 9.26
CA GLY A 55 -10.23 -2.13 8.50
C GLY A 55 -10.64 -3.44 9.16
N PRO A 56 -11.56 -4.17 8.51
CA PRO A 56 -12.06 -5.44 9.07
C PRO A 56 -10.99 -6.50 9.27
N LYS A 57 -9.92 -6.43 8.48
CA LYS A 57 -8.82 -7.39 8.55
C LYS A 57 -7.59 -6.84 9.26
N GLY A 58 -7.71 -5.67 9.89
CA GLY A 58 -6.60 -5.00 10.54
C GLY A 58 -6.25 -3.70 9.85
N LEU A 59 -5.00 -3.27 9.98
CA LEU A 59 -4.57 -2.01 9.40
C LEU A 59 -4.52 -2.10 7.88
N GLN A 60 -5.03 -1.06 7.23
CA GLN A 60 -5.07 -0.96 5.77
C GLN A 60 -4.46 0.35 5.32
N ALA A 61 -3.76 0.31 4.19
CA ALA A 61 -3.24 1.52 3.56
C ALA A 61 -4.30 2.08 2.62
N GLU A 62 -4.45 3.41 2.62
CA GLU A 62 -5.36 4.11 1.74
C GLU A 62 -4.66 5.29 1.12
N ASN A 63 -5.20 5.75 -0.02
CA ASN A 63 -4.64 6.89 -0.75
C ASN A 63 -3.15 6.70 -1.02
N VAL A 64 -2.80 5.51 -1.49
CA VAL A 64 -1.41 5.14 -1.74
C VAL A 64 -0.92 5.83 -3.01
N SER A 65 0.22 6.47 -2.92
CA SER A 65 0.85 7.11 -4.07
C SER A 65 2.36 6.91 -3.99
N ARG A 66 3.00 6.96 -5.15
CA ARG A 66 4.47 6.87 -5.18
C ARG A 66 5.08 8.13 -4.60
N VAL A 67 6.18 7.92 -3.91
CA VAL A 67 6.97 9.04 -3.43
C VAL A 67 7.81 9.62 -4.54
#